data_8a1509e3865ff7153df571550613c727
#
_entry.id   8a1509e3865ff7153df571550613c727
#
_cell.length_a   1.000
_cell.length_b   1.000
_cell.length_c   1.000
_cell.angle_alpha   90.00
_cell.angle_beta   90.00
_cell.angle_gamma   90.00
#
_symmetry.space_group_name_H-M   'P 1'
#
loop_
_entity.id
_entity.type
_entity.pdbx_description
1 polymer ?
#
loop_
_entity_poly.entity_id
_entity_poly.type
_entity_poly.pdbx_seq_one_letter_code
_entity_poly.pdbx_strand_id
1 'polypeptide(L)'
;MSYPKKNLLELKKMTLEQVILYNKELRKYEYENNIPLKHIYLRNRIHSLLVQIIKIDRLLSQDTLTVINDNRLNTTNPKIYACTHIGGSDVERIYEAIKEPAYLFLGDPKELYRDLPGLLLKINGVICLETNDLEDRKIATYRAIEVLKSKGNLMIFPEGAWNISPNLLVMGLYHGTSSIALKTNADIIPVAIEQYDNHFYVSIGKNIVTYNLSNIKVPKLTNLLRDSLATEKWRIIEYQGTFDRNQVAQTNIHEFQQAIVDKCPYGFNLEDVYNTMYHEKSSLTKKCQNN
;
A
#
# COMPACT_ATOMS: atom_id res chain seq x y z
N MET A 1 -23.16 20.39 -15.19
CA MET A 1 -22.24 21.41 -14.62
C MET A 1 -20.92 20.73 -14.33
N SER A 2 -19.77 21.36 -14.69
CA SER A 2 -18.45 20.79 -14.32
C SER A 2 -18.15 21.16 -12.88
N TYR A 3 -17.65 20.20 -12.10
CA TYR A 3 -17.15 20.49 -10.74
C TYR A 3 -15.99 21.50 -10.83
N PRO A 4 -16.00 22.59 -10.07
CA PRO A 4 -14.95 23.61 -10.14
C PRO A 4 -13.62 23.01 -9.64
N LYS A 5 -12.72 22.69 -10.59
CA LYS A 5 -11.38 22.18 -10.24
C LYS A 5 -10.53 23.35 -9.73
N LYS A 6 -10.10 23.24 -8.48
CA LYS A 6 -9.18 24.19 -7.85
C LYS A 6 -7.76 23.98 -8.37
N ASN A 7 -7.06 25.07 -8.61
CA ASN A 7 -5.65 25.03 -8.94
C ASN A 7 -4.77 24.90 -7.68
N LEU A 8 -3.45 24.65 -7.87
CA LEU A 8 -2.53 24.42 -6.75
C LEU A 8 -2.44 25.62 -5.78
N LEU A 9 -2.56 26.86 -6.28
CA LEU A 9 -2.50 28.07 -5.45
C LEU A 9 -3.75 28.20 -4.57
N GLU A 10 -4.91 27.81 -5.09
CA GLU A 10 -6.16 27.78 -4.33
C GLU A 10 -6.11 26.71 -3.24
N LEU A 11 -5.59 25.52 -3.56
CA LEU A 11 -5.44 24.44 -2.57
C LEU A 11 -4.46 24.82 -1.44
N LYS A 12 -3.38 25.54 -1.75
CA LYS A 12 -2.43 26.03 -0.73
C LYS A 12 -3.02 27.02 0.27
N LYS A 13 -4.11 27.71 -0.09
CA LYS A 13 -4.81 28.66 0.80
C LYS A 13 -5.83 27.95 1.72
N MET A 14 -6.13 26.70 1.48
CA MET A 14 -7.11 25.92 2.25
C MET A 14 -6.44 25.27 3.46
N THR A 15 -7.23 24.99 4.51
CA THR A 15 -6.79 24.14 5.61
C THR A 15 -6.69 22.71 5.13
N LEU A 16 -5.96 21.85 5.86
CA LEU A 16 -5.85 20.43 5.54
C LEU A 16 -7.22 19.76 5.40
N GLU A 17 -8.08 19.98 6.37
CA GLU A 17 -9.46 19.46 6.39
C GLU A 17 -10.25 19.88 5.14
N GLN A 18 -10.15 21.15 4.77
CA GLN A 18 -10.80 21.65 3.55
C GLN A 18 -10.24 20.99 2.28
N VAL A 19 -8.93 20.73 2.22
CA VAL A 19 -8.30 20.04 1.08
C VAL A 19 -8.76 18.58 1.01
N ILE A 20 -8.82 17.88 2.16
CA ILE A 20 -9.31 16.51 2.24
C ILE A 20 -10.75 16.43 1.78
N LEU A 21 -11.63 17.29 2.33
CA LEU A 21 -13.05 17.33 1.97
C LEU A 21 -13.23 17.64 0.48
N TYR A 22 -12.53 18.64 -0.05
CA TYR A 22 -12.58 18.98 -1.47
C TYR A 22 -12.20 17.79 -2.37
N ASN A 23 -11.14 17.08 -2.05
CA ASN A 23 -10.71 15.94 -2.86
C ASN A 23 -11.68 14.74 -2.74
N LYS A 24 -12.31 14.57 -1.59
CA LYS A 24 -13.36 13.57 -1.39
C LYS A 24 -14.57 13.85 -2.28
N GLU A 25 -15.08 15.08 -2.20
CA GLU A 25 -16.20 15.54 -3.04
C GLU A 25 -15.88 15.46 -4.54
N LEU A 26 -14.65 15.76 -4.92
CA LEU A 26 -14.19 15.64 -6.30
C LEU A 26 -14.20 14.17 -6.76
N ARG A 27 -13.70 13.23 -5.93
CA ARG A 27 -13.73 11.78 -6.24
C ARG A 27 -15.17 11.30 -6.41
N LYS A 28 -16.05 11.71 -5.51
CA LYS A 28 -17.49 11.38 -5.56
C LYS A 28 -18.14 11.92 -6.84
N TYR A 29 -17.94 13.18 -7.15
CA TYR A 29 -18.45 13.82 -8.37
C TYR A 29 -17.95 13.08 -9.64
N GLU A 30 -16.65 12.79 -9.71
CA GLU A 30 -16.07 12.09 -10.86
C GLU A 30 -16.65 10.67 -11.01
N TYR A 31 -16.93 9.98 -9.90
CA TYR A 31 -17.57 8.67 -9.91
C TYR A 31 -19.02 8.73 -10.37
N GLU A 32 -19.85 9.63 -9.82
CA GLU A 32 -21.25 9.78 -10.14
C GLU A 32 -21.48 10.21 -11.61
N ASN A 33 -20.55 10.98 -12.17
CA ASN A 33 -20.61 11.43 -13.55
C ASN A 33 -19.81 10.54 -14.52
N ASN A 34 -19.38 9.36 -14.10
CA ASN A 34 -18.64 8.40 -14.91
C ASN A 34 -17.42 9.02 -15.63
N ILE A 35 -16.74 9.97 -14.98
CA ILE A 35 -15.54 10.61 -15.54
C ILE A 35 -14.38 9.62 -15.43
N PRO A 36 -13.81 9.13 -16.55
CA PRO A 36 -12.76 8.12 -16.50
C PRO A 36 -11.43 8.70 -16.01
N LEU A 37 -10.57 7.81 -15.48
CA LEU A 37 -9.19 8.15 -15.20
C LEU A 37 -8.47 8.51 -16.51
N LYS A 38 -7.84 9.70 -16.51
CA LYS A 38 -7.12 10.19 -17.68
C LYS A 38 -5.64 9.85 -17.60
N HIS A 39 -5.02 9.70 -18.79
CA HIS A 39 -3.57 9.68 -18.95
C HIS A 39 -2.83 8.49 -18.31
N ILE A 40 -3.46 7.30 -18.21
CA ILE A 40 -2.81 6.10 -17.65
C ILE A 40 -1.47 5.81 -18.36
N TYR A 41 -1.42 5.92 -19.69
CA TYR A 41 -0.19 5.71 -20.46
C TYR A 41 0.89 6.77 -20.24
N LEU A 42 0.49 8.03 -20.05
CA LEU A 42 1.44 9.12 -19.75
C LEU A 42 2.10 8.89 -18.39
N ARG A 43 1.37 8.35 -17.44
CA ARG A 43 1.88 8.04 -16.10
C ARG A 43 2.99 6.99 -16.13
N ASN A 44 2.96 6.04 -17.05
CA ASN A 44 4.03 5.06 -17.20
C ASN A 44 5.39 5.70 -17.52
N ARG A 45 5.38 6.79 -18.32
CA ARG A 45 6.61 7.56 -18.61
C ARG A 45 7.06 8.41 -17.42
N ILE A 46 6.10 9.01 -16.73
CA ILE A 46 6.35 9.80 -15.51
C ILE A 46 6.92 8.91 -14.42
N HIS A 47 6.40 7.68 -14.27
CA HIS A 47 6.91 6.71 -13.31
C HIS A 47 8.40 6.44 -13.48
N SER A 48 8.87 6.25 -14.71
CA SER A 48 10.30 6.02 -14.97
C SER A 48 11.17 7.19 -14.49
N LEU A 49 10.69 8.43 -14.66
CA LEU A 49 11.39 9.61 -14.14
C LEU A 49 11.33 9.66 -12.61
N LEU A 50 10.16 9.37 -12.02
CA LEU A 50 9.99 9.33 -10.56
C LEU A 50 10.93 8.33 -9.91
N VAL A 51 11.08 7.13 -10.48
CA VAL A 51 12.02 6.11 -9.97
C VAL A 51 13.46 6.62 -9.98
N GLN A 52 13.88 7.44 -10.94
CA GLN A 52 15.23 8.04 -10.91
C GLN A 52 15.36 9.07 -9.76
N ILE A 53 14.33 9.86 -9.51
CA ILE A 53 14.30 10.80 -8.36
C ILE A 53 14.38 10.02 -7.04
N ILE A 54 13.59 8.93 -6.91
CA ILE A 54 13.63 8.03 -5.74
C ILE A 54 15.03 7.45 -5.51
N LYS A 55 15.72 7.04 -6.58
CA LYS A 55 17.11 6.55 -6.48
C LYS A 55 18.07 7.60 -5.99
N ILE A 56 17.93 8.84 -6.45
CA ILE A 56 18.77 9.95 -5.99
C ILE A 56 18.50 10.23 -4.51
N ASP A 57 17.24 10.28 -4.10
CA ASP A 57 16.83 10.45 -2.71
C ASP A 57 17.43 9.36 -1.82
N ARG A 58 17.32 8.09 -2.23
CA ARG A 58 17.92 6.97 -1.52
C ARG A 58 19.44 7.13 -1.33
N LEU A 59 20.14 7.56 -2.38
CA LEU A 59 21.59 7.78 -2.30
C LEU A 59 21.95 8.94 -1.36
N LEU A 60 21.17 10.01 -1.38
CA LEU A 60 21.37 11.16 -0.48
C LEU A 60 21.09 10.77 0.98
N SER A 61 20.13 9.91 1.23
CA SER A 61 19.81 9.37 2.56
C SER A 61 20.79 8.28 3.02
N GLN A 62 21.75 7.89 2.19
CA GLN A 62 22.68 6.78 2.44
C GLN A 62 21.99 5.43 2.67
N ASP A 63 20.77 5.29 2.20
CA ASP A 63 20.06 4.02 2.24
C ASP A 63 20.57 3.07 1.15
N THR A 64 20.50 1.78 1.44
CA THR A 64 20.74 0.73 0.46
C THR A 64 19.48 -0.07 0.18
N LEU A 65 19.38 -0.66 -1.01
CA LEU A 65 18.27 -1.52 -1.42
C LEU A 65 18.81 -2.80 -2.05
N THR A 66 18.44 -3.92 -1.47
CA THR A 66 18.77 -5.26 -1.99
C THR A 66 17.49 -6.02 -2.31
N VAL A 67 17.31 -6.40 -3.57
CA VAL A 67 16.26 -7.36 -3.97
C VAL A 67 16.87 -8.75 -3.86
N ILE A 68 16.51 -9.48 -2.81
CA ILE A 68 17.07 -10.81 -2.51
C ILE A 68 16.48 -11.90 -3.39
N ASN A 69 15.26 -11.69 -3.89
CA ASN A 69 14.54 -12.64 -4.71
C ASN A 69 13.53 -11.92 -5.61
N ASP A 70 13.41 -12.34 -6.86
CA ASP A 70 12.37 -11.89 -7.80
C ASP A 70 11.91 -13.09 -8.64
N ASN A 71 10.83 -13.73 -8.19
CA ASN A 71 10.25 -14.92 -8.80
C ASN A 71 9.02 -14.62 -9.65
N ARG A 72 8.83 -13.37 -10.05
CA ARG A 72 7.70 -12.97 -10.89
C ARG A 72 7.70 -13.73 -12.21
N LEU A 73 6.54 -14.22 -12.59
CA LEU A 73 6.33 -14.72 -13.94
C LEU A 73 6.12 -13.53 -14.88
N ASN A 74 6.72 -13.60 -16.04
CA ASN A 74 6.47 -12.63 -17.10
C ASN A 74 5.08 -12.89 -17.70
N THR A 75 4.11 -12.03 -17.39
CA THR A 75 2.73 -12.13 -17.88
C THR A 75 2.29 -10.80 -18.48
N THR A 76 1.34 -10.85 -19.41
CA THR A 76 0.68 -9.67 -19.97
C THR A 76 -0.54 -9.23 -19.15
N ASN A 77 -0.89 -9.98 -18.11
CA ASN A 77 -1.97 -9.64 -17.21
C ASN A 77 -1.64 -8.39 -16.39
N PRO A 78 -2.63 -7.55 -16.09
CA PRO A 78 -2.46 -6.51 -15.09
C PRO A 78 -2.10 -7.13 -13.75
N LYS A 79 -1.28 -6.42 -12.97
CA LYS A 79 -0.72 -6.93 -11.72
C LYS A 79 -1.17 -6.09 -10.53
N ILE A 80 -1.40 -6.75 -9.42
CA ILE A 80 -1.55 -6.13 -8.11
C ILE A 80 -0.33 -6.51 -7.27
N TYR A 81 0.58 -5.58 -7.07
CA TYR A 81 1.68 -5.70 -6.13
C TYR A 81 1.11 -5.55 -4.73
N ALA A 82 0.90 -6.67 -4.05
CA ALA A 82 0.45 -6.71 -2.67
C ALA A 82 1.67 -6.71 -1.76
N CYS A 83 1.87 -5.63 -1.02
CA CYS A 83 3.11 -5.35 -0.32
C CYS A 83 2.91 -5.39 1.19
N THR A 84 3.89 -5.91 1.94
CA THR A 84 3.96 -5.69 3.38
C THR A 84 4.32 -4.25 3.67
N HIS A 85 3.89 -3.71 4.80
CA HIS A 85 4.01 -2.29 5.13
C HIS A 85 4.79 -2.11 6.43
N ILE A 86 5.95 -1.46 6.35
CA ILE A 86 6.82 -1.21 7.51
C ILE A 86 6.92 0.26 7.89
N GLY A 87 6.36 1.14 7.05
CA GLY A 87 6.45 2.59 7.23
C GLY A 87 7.72 3.22 6.63
N GLY A 88 7.92 4.49 6.91
CA GLY A 88 9.06 5.23 6.36
C GLY A 88 9.04 5.32 4.83
N SER A 89 10.14 4.99 4.19
CA SER A 89 10.32 5.07 2.73
C SER A 89 9.98 3.76 1.99
N ASP A 90 9.19 2.87 2.57
CA ASP A 90 8.92 1.56 1.97
C ASP A 90 8.22 1.65 0.60
N VAL A 91 7.30 2.59 0.43
CA VAL A 91 6.61 2.83 -0.85
C VAL A 91 7.63 3.12 -1.97
N GLU A 92 8.56 4.03 -1.71
CA GLU A 92 9.59 4.44 -2.65
C GLU A 92 10.55 3.28 -2.95
N ARG A 93 10.97 2.55 -1.93
CA ARG A 93 11.88 1.39 -2.09
C ARG A 93 11.20 0.24 -2.85
N ILE A 94 9.90 0.03 -2.64
CA ILE A 94 9.13 -0.96 -3.42
C ILE A 94 9.02 -0.51 -4.89
N TYR A 95 8.74 0.76 -5.18
CA TYR A 95 8.74 1.25 -6.56
C TYR A 95 10.07 1.03 -7.27
N GLU A 96 11.19 1.29 -6.56
CA GLU A 96 12.53 1.03 -7.09
C GLU A 96 12.78 -0.48 -7.33
N ALA A 97 12.28 -1.35 -6.45
CA ALA A 97 12.45 -2.79 -6.54
C ALA A 97 11.62 -3.42 -7.67
N ILE A 98 10.34 -3.05 -7.79
CA ILE A 98 9.45 -3.66 -8.80
C ILE A 98 9.74 -3.19 -10.22
N LYS A 99 10.30 -1.98 -10.41
CA LYS A 99 10.68 -1.40 -11.71
C LYS A 99 9.54 -1.32 -12.73
N GLU A 100 8.31 -1.44 -12.30
CA GLU A 100 7.13 -1.36 -13.14
C GLU A 100 6.19 -0.25 -12.65
N PRO A 101 5.54 0.51 -13.54
CA PRO A 101 4.57 1.51 -13.14
C PRO A 101 3.37 0.86 -12.47
N ALA A 102 2.97 1.39 -11.33
CA ALA A 102 1.80 0.96 -10.60
C ALA A 102 1.14 2.16 -9.90
N TYR A 103 -0.20 2.14 -9.84
CA TYR A 103 -0.95 3.11 -9.04
C TYR A 103 -0.89 2.71 -7.58
N LEU A 104 -0.55 3.65 -6.71
CA LEU A 104 -0.61 3.43 -5.28
C LEU A 104 -2.07 3.49 -4.79
N PHE A 105 -2.50 2.46 -4.08
CA PHE A 105 -3.79 2.45 -3.37
C PHE A 105 -3.53 2.81 -1.91
N LEU A 106 -3.92 4.04 -1.51
CA LEU A 106 -3.50 4.65 -0.27
C LEU A 106 -4.69 5.11 0.59
N GLY A 107 -4.72 4.68 1.85
CA GLY A 107 -5.68 5.15 2.85
C GLY A 107 -5.23 6.45 3.53
N ASP A 108 -6.17 7.33 3.78
CA ASP A 108 -6.07 8.55 4.61
C ASP A 108 -4.77 9.37 4.46
N PRO A 109 -4.42 9.82 3.26
CA PRO A 109 -3.16 10.52 3.03
C PRO A 109 -3.26 12.01 3.45
N LYS A 110 -3.22 12.27 4.76
CA LYS A 110 -3.39 13.62 5.32
C LYS A 110 -2.49 14.68 4.67
N GLU A 111 -1.23 14.35 4.45
CA GLU A 111 -0.23 15.31 3.94
C GLU A 111 0.00 15.22 2.41
N LEU A 112 -0.52 14.17 1.74
CA LEU A 112 -0.33 13.97 0.30
C LEU A 112 -0.79 15.14 -0.57
N TYR A 113 -1.66 15.98 -0.05
CA TYR A 113 -2.24 17.09 -0.80
C TYR A 113 -1.49 18.41 -0.65
N ARG A 114 -0.47 18.48 0.21
CA ARG A 114 0.18 19.75 0.57
C ARG A 114 1.60 19.92 0.07
N ASP A 115 2.38 18.86 0.03
CA ASP A 115 3.82 18.92 -0.22
C ASP A 115 4.22 18.45 -1.63
N LEU A 116 5.48 18.69 -1.97
CA LEU A 116 6.03 18.29 -3.26
C LEU A 116 6.10 16.76 -3.44
N PRO A 117 6.53 15.96 -2.44
CA PRO A 117 6.46 14.50 -2.52
C PRO A 117 5.04 14.00 -2.80
N GLY A 118 4.04 14.51 -2.11
CA GLY A 118 2.64 14.16 -2.34
C GLY A 118 2.17 14.51 -3.76
N LEU A 119 2.60 15.64 -4.30
CA LEU A 119 2.30 16.00 -5.69
C LEU A 119 2.94 15.02 -6.68
N LEU A 120 4.18 14.62 -6.46
CA LEU A 120 4.88 13.64 -7.31
C LEU A 120 4.18 12.28 -7.29
N LEU A 121 3.78 11.79 -6.12
CA LEU A 121 2.98 10.58 -5.99
C LEU A 121 1.64 10.71 -6.73
N LYS A 122 0.96 11.83 -6.59
CA LYS A 122 -0.30 12.11 -7.30
C LYS A 122 -0.14 12.07 -8.82
N ILE A 123 0.96 12.61 -9.34
CA ILE A 123 1.30 12.56 -10.77
C ILE A 123 1.60 11.13 -11.22
N ASN A 124 2.29 10.35 -10.39
CA ASN A 124 2.55 8.93 -10.65
C ASN A 124 1.28 8.07 -10.71
N GLY A 125 0.26 8.44 -9.95
CA GLY A 125 -1.03 7.77 -9.85
C GLY A 125 -1.29 7.23 -8.46
N VAL A 126 -2.19 7.90 -7.75
CA VAL A 126 -2.66 7.48 -6.43
C VAL A 126 -4.17 7.37 -6.45
N ILE A 127 -4.68 6.29 -5.90
CA ILE A 127 -6.09 6.09 -5.58
C ILE A 127 -6.22 6.25 -4.07
N CYS A 128 -6.70 7.41 -3.66
CA CYS A 128 -6.91 7.73 -2.26
C CYS A 128 -8.30 7.31 -1.79
N LEU A 129 -8.40 6.94 -0.51
CA LEU A 129 -9.67 6.69 0.15
C LEU A 129 -9.61 7.10 1.63
N GLU A 130 -10.76 7.42 2.18
CA GLU A 130 -10.95 7.46 3.63
C GLU A 130 -11.35 6.08 4.13
N THR A 131 -10.51 5.50 4.97
CA THR A 131 -10.67 4.11 5.43
C THR A 131 -11.95 3.87 6.21
N ASN A 132 -12.43 4.89 6.92
CA ASN A 132 -13.67 4.82 7.72
C ASN A 132 -14.95 5.17 6.93
N ASP A 133 -14.83 5.57 5.65
CA ASP A 133 -15.98 5.89 4.80
C ASP A 133 -16.28 4.78 3.80
N LEU A 134 -17.46 4.18 3.94
CA LEU A 134 -17.90 3.08 3.07
C LEU A 134 -18.08 3.51 1.62
N GLU A 135 -18.57 4.73 1.37
CA GLU A 135 -18.79 5.24 0.03
C GLU A 135 -17.47 5.51 -0.67
N ASP A 136 -16.54 6.16 0.01
CA ASP A 136 -15.21 6.47 -0.53
C ASP A 136 -14.40 5.20 -0.81
N ARG A 137 -14.49 4.17 0.07
CA ARG A 137 -13.92 2.84 -0.21
C ARG A 137 -14.50 2.17 -1.47
N LYS A 138 -15.79 2.36 -1.72
CA LYS A 138 -16.47 1.84 -2.92
C LYS A 138 -15.97 2.54 -4.18
N ILE A 139 -15.84 3.87 -4.12
CA ILE A 139 -15.30 4.71 -5.20
C ILE A 139 -13.85 4.31 -5.50
N ALA A 140 -13.01 4.19 -4.48
CA ALA A 140 -11.61 3.77 -4.64
C ALA A 140 -11.50 2.36 -5.24
N THR A 141 -12.33 1.41 -4.81
CA THR A 141 -12.40 0.07 -5.40
C THR A 141 -12.77 0.11 -6.88
N TYR A 142 -13.74 0.94 -7.25
CA TYR A 142 -14.14 1.15 -8.64
C TYR A 142 -12.95 1.69 -9.47
N ARG A 143 -12.23 2.69 -8.96
CA ARG A 143 -11.05 3.26 -9.62
C ARG A 143 -9.91 2.25 -9.77
N ALA A 144 -9.68 1.40 -8.78
CA ALA A 144 -8.72 0.32 -8.85
C ALA A 144 -9.04 -0.68 -9.98
N ILE A 145 -10.32 -1.06 -10.09
CA ILE A 145 -10.80 -1.93 -11.17
C ILE A 145 -10.63 -1.25 -12.55
N GLU A 146 -10.91 0.05 -12.64
CA GLU A 146 -10.73 0.82 -13.87
C GLU A 146 -9.28 0.83 -14.34
N VAL A 147 -8.32 1.06 -13.43
CA VAL A 147 -6.87 1.00 -13.71
C VAL A 147 -6.48 -0.36 -14.27
N LEU A 148 -6.86 -1.45 -13.60
CA LEU A 148 -6.51 -2.81 -14.02
C LEU A 148 -7.16 -3.19 -15.36
N LYS A 149 -8.42 -2.84 -15.58
CA LYS A 149 -9.10 -3.04 -16.87
C LYS A 149 -8.45 -2.25 -18.01
N SER A 150 -7.83 -1.13 -17.70
CA SER A 150 -7.05 -0.32 -18.65
C SER A 150 -5.59 -0.77 -18.77
N LYS A 151 -5.26 -1.99 -18.32
CA LYS A 151 -3.91 -2.59 -18.36
C LYS A 151 -2.86 -1.85 -17.52
N GLY A 152 -3.29 -1.03 -16.57
CA GLY A 152 -2.41 -0.51 -15.51
C GLY A 152 -2.20 -1.54 -14.40
N ASN A 153 -1.20 -1.30 -13.55
CA ASN A 153 -0.95 -2.09 -12.35
C ASN A 153 -1.31 -1.31 -11.09
N LEU A 154 -1.47 -2.03 -9.98
CA LEU A 154 -1.70 -1.46 -8.66
C LEU A 154 -0.58 -1.85 -7.70
N MET A 155 -0.29 -0.99 -6.73
CA MET A 155 0.44 -1.29 -5.51
C MET A 155 -0.51 -1.08 -4.34
N ILE A 156 -0.68 -2.11 -3.52
CA ILE A 156 -1.61 -2.12 -2.38
C ILE A 156 -0.89 -2.69 -1.17
N PHE A 157 -1.12 -2.08 -0.02
CA PHE A 157 -0.70 -2.58 1.28
C PHE A 157 -1.91 -3.21 1.98
N PRO A 158 -2.12 -4.54 1.84
CA PRO A 158 -3.35 -5.19 2.27
C PRO A 158 -3.51 -5.27 3.79
N GLU A 159 -2.45 -5.05 4.55
CA GLU A 159 -2.47 -4.93 6.02
C GLU A 159 -3.22 -3.67 6.46
N GLY A 160 -3.26 -2.63 5.63
CA GLY A 160 -3.95 -1.37 5.88
C GLY A 160 -3.27 -0.46 6.90
N ALA A 161 -2.23 -0.94 7.56
CA ALA A 161 -1.41 -0.20 8.52
C ALA A 161 0.03 -0.70 8.49
N TRP A 162 0.96 0.04 9.08
CA TRP A 162 2.33 -0.40 9.25
C TRP A 162 2.40 -1.60 10.18
N ASN A 163 3.12 -2.63 9.78
CA ASN A 163 3.37 -3.75 10.66
C ASN A 163 4.53 -3.44 11.62
N ILE A 164 4.21 -2.74 12.67
CA ILE A 164 5.12 -2.46 13.79
C ILE A 164 5.05 -3.52 14.89
N SER A 165 4.40 -4.64 14.61
CA SER A 165 4.32 -5.76 15.55
C SER A 165 5.65 -6.48 15.67
N PRO A 166 6.17 -6.71 16.88
CA PRO A 166 7.41 -7.45 17.06
C PRO A 166 7.26 -8.97 16.83
N ASN A 167 6.03 -9.46 16.64
CA ASN A 167 5.72 -10.88 16.70
C ASN A 167 5.03 -11.44 15.46
N LEU A 168 4.53 -10.59 14.56
CA LEU A 168 3.80 -11.03 13.38
C LEU A 168 4.59 -10.71 12.11
N LEU A 169 4.85 -11.71 11.31
CA LEU A 169 5.43 -11.54 9.97
C LEU A 169 4.51 -10.70 9.09
N VAL A 170 3.22 -11.00 9.13
CA VAL A 170 2.16 -10.30 8.39
C VAL A 170 0.93 -10.22 9.29
N MET A 171 0.36 -9.05 9.41
CA MET A 171 -0.89 -8.83 10.14
C MET A 171 -2.10 -9.43 9.40
N GLY A 172 -3.30 -9.24 9.95
CA GLY A 172 -4.54 -9.55 9.24
C GLY A 172 -4.67 -8.72 7.96
N LEU A 173 -5.16 -9.32 6.88
CA LEU A 173 -5.32 -8.64 5.61
C LEU A 173 -6.76 -8.25 5.35
N TYR A 174 -6.97 -7.02 4.84
CA TYR A 174 -8.24 -6.63 4.26
C TYR A 174 -8.54 -7.42 2.99
N HIS A 175 -9.79 -7.79 2.80
CA HIS A 175 -10.24 -8.57 1.64
C HIS A 175 -10.27 -7.79 0.30
N GLY A 176 -10.00 -6.49 0.33
CA GLY A 176 -10.08 -5.60 -0.83
C GLY A 176 -9.21 -6.06 -2.00
N THR A 177 -7.94 -6.36 -1.72
CA THR A 177 -6.98 -6.84 -2.73
C THR A 177 -7.48 -8.09 -3.46
N SER A 178 -7.91 -9.11 -2.73
CA SER A 178 -8.43 -10.36 -3.28
C SER A 178 -9.74 -10.14 -4.06
N SER A 179 -10.62 -9.27 -3.56
CA SER A 179 -11.88 -8.93 -4.25
C SER A 179 -11.64 -8.21 -5.56
N ILE A 180 -10.71 -7.25 -5.61
CA ILE A 180 -10.34 -6.53 -6.83
C ILE A 180 -9.70 -7.50 -7.84
N ALA A 181 -8.76 -8.34 -7.40
CA ALA A 181 -8.08 -9.31 -8.25
C ALA A 181 -9.04 -10.27 -8.94
N LEU A 182 -9.99 -10.86 -8.19
CA LEU A 182 -11.00 -11.77 -8.75
C LEU A 182 -11.95 -11.08 -9.74
N LYS A 183 -12.28 -9.80 -9.52
CA LYS A 183 -13.15 -9.02 -10.45
C LYS A 183 -12.46 -8.62 -11.75
N THR A 184 -11.14 -8.63 -11.78
CA THR A 184 -10.35 -8.13 -12.90
C THR A 184 -9.49 -9.19 -13.56
N ASN A 185 -9.41 -10.39 -12.98
CA ASN A 185 -8.46 -11.46 -13.34
C ASN A 185 -6.99 -10.97 -13.31
N ALA A 186 -6.69 -9.98 -12.47
CA ALA A 186 -5.33 -9.49 -12.29
C ALA A 186 -4.50 -10.49 -11.48
N ASP A 187 -3.24 -10.67 -11.87
CA ASP A 187 -2.30 -11.46 -11.07
C ASP A 187 -1.96 -10.70 -9.78
N ILE A 188 -1.89 -11.42 -8.65
CA ILE A 188 -1.38 -10.83 -7.41
C ILE A 188 0.09 -11.22 -7.26
N ILE A 189 0.95 -10.22 -7.06
CA ILE A 189 2.38 -10.39 -6.81
C ILE A 189 2.62 -10.07 -5.33
N PRO A 190 2.94 -11.05 -4.49
CA PRO A 190 3.31 -10.78 -3.10
C PRO A 190 4.72 -10.14 -3.06
N VAL A 191 4.83 -9.03 -2.36
CA VAL A 191 6.09 -8.30 -2.18
C VAL A 191 6.31 -8.08 -0.70
N ALA A 192 7.40 -8.61 -0.18
CA ALA A 192 7.82 -8.33 1.19
C ALA A 192 8.95 -7.32 1.22
N ILE A 193 8.93 -6.45 2.22
CA ILE A 193 10.00 -5.50 2.51
C ILE A 193 10.33 -5.52 3.99
N GLU A 194 11.62 -5.40 4.32
CA GLU A 194 12.15 -5.16 5.66
C GLU A 194 13.26 -4.15 5.62
N GLN A 195 13.46 -3.48 6.75
CA GLN A 195 14.54 -2.54 6.95
C GLN A 195 15.37 -2.94 8.19
N TYR A 196 16.68 -3.00 8.02
CA TYR A 196 17.66 -3.16 9.08
C TYR A 196 18.62 -1.97 9.00
N ASP A 197 18.56 -1.08 9.99
CA ASP A 197 19.22 0.24 9.96
C ASP A 197 18.86 1.04 8.70
N ASN A 198 19.82 1.31 7.83
CA ASN A 198 19.65 1.99 6.55
C ASN A 198 19.62 1.02 5.34
N HIS A 199 19.47 -0.29 5.59
CA HIS A 199 19.42 -1.32 4.56
C HIS A 199 18.01 -1.83 4.36
N PHE A 200 17.47 -1.67 3.16
CA PHE A 200 16.17 -2.20 2.76
C PHE A 200 16.35 -3.50 1.98
N TYR A 201 15.60 -4.51 2.34
CA TYR A 201 15.57 -5.81 1.69
C TYR A 201 14.18 -6.10 1.14
N VAL A 202 14.12 -6.48 -0.13
CA VAL A 202 12.86 -6.78 -0.81
C VAL A 202 12.91 -8.21 -1.36
N SER A 203 11.83 -8.95 -1.12
CA SER A 203 11.59 -10.25 -1.73
C SER A 203 10.29 -10.20 -2.52
N ILE A 204 10.35 -10.58 -3.81
CA ILE A 204 9.22 -10.58 -4.73
C ILE A 204 8.88 -12.03 -5.06
N GLY A 205 7.70 -12.45 -4.64
CA GLY A 205 7.23 -13.82 -4.78
C GLY A 205 6.63 -14.13 -6.15
N LYS A 206 6.25 -15.39 -6.33
CA LYS A 206 5.60 -15.89 -7.54
C LYS A 206 4.18 -15.35 -7.66
N ASN A 207 3.73 -15.11 -8.88
CA ASN A 207 2.37 -14.68 -9.18
C ASN A 207 1.32 -15.65 -8.62
N ILE A 208 0.33 -15.14 -7.94
CA ILE A 208 -0.94 -15.82 -7.69
C ILE A 208 -1.84 -15.50 -8.89
N VAL A 209 -1.92 -16.46 -9.82
CA VAL A 209 -2.67 -16.32 -11.07
C VAL A 209 -4.16 -16.51 -10.80
N THR A 210 -4.92 -15.41 -10.66
CA THR A 210 -6.32 -15.45 -10.23
C THR A 210 -7.26 -16.06 -11.25
N TYR A 211 -6.95 -15.97 -12.54
CA TYR A 211 -7.73 -16.61 -13.60
C TYR A 211 -7.87 -18.14 -13.39
N ASN A 212 -6.84 -18.79 -12.87
CA ASN A 212 -6.86 -20.22 -12.56
C ASN A 212 -7.65 -20.55 -11.28
N LEU A 213 -8.10 -19.53 -10.55
CA LEU A 213 -8.75 -19.65 -9.25
C LEU A 213 -10.20 -19.13 -9.28
N SER A 214 -10.88 -19.23 -10.42
CA SER A 214 -12.22 -18.66 -10.65
C SER A 214 -13.29 -19.07 -9.61
N ASN A 215 -13.13 -20.22 -8.98
CA ASN A 215 -14.05 -20.74 -7.96
C ASN A 215 -13.59 -20.46 -6.51
N ILE A 216 -12.48 -19.76 -6.32
CA ILE A 216 -11.98 -19.47 -4.98
C ILE A 216 -12.81 -18.37 -4.32
N LYS A 217 -13.16 -18.56 -3.05
CA LYS A 217 -13.80 -17.50 -2.26
C LYS A 217 -12.77 -16.46 -1.83
N VAL A 218 -13.20 -15.19 -1.76
CA VAL A 218 -12.36 -14.05 -1.35
C VAL A 218 -11.56 -14.31 -0.07
N PRO A 219 -12.15 -14.82 1.04
CA PRO A 219 -11.36 -15.08 2.25
C PRO A 219 -10.26 -16.11 2.05
N LYS A 220 -10.51 -17.16 1.25
CA LYS A 220 -9.50 -18.18 0.96
C LYS A 220 -8.34 -17.63 0.12
N LEU A 221 -8.63 -16.76 -0.85
CA LEU A 221 -7.60 -16.08 -1.62
C LEU A 221 -6.79 -15.10 -0.74
N THR A 222 -7.46 -14.42 0.21
CA THR A 222 -6.78 -13.53 1.16
C THR A 222 -5.84 -14.30 2.08
N ASN A 223 -6.23 -15.49 2.56
CA ASN A 223 -5.35 -16.34 3.35
C ASN A 223 -4.15 -16.82 2.53
N LEU A 224 -4.38 -17.26 1.28
CA LEU A 224 -3.29 -17.64 0.37
C LEU A 224 -2.31 -16.49 0.13
N LEU A 225 -2.80 -15.27 -0.04
CA LEU A 225 -1.97 -14.08 -0.17
C LEU A 225 -1.17 -13.82 1.11
N ARG A 226 -1.81 -13.92 2.30
CA ARG A 226 -1.13 -13.75 3.59
C ARG A 226 0.00 -14.76 3.77
N ASP A 227 -0.24 -16.03 3.47
CA ASP A 227 0.77 -17.08 3.55
C ASP A 227 1.93 -16.81 2.58
N SER A 228 1.63 -16.32 1.38
CA SER A 228 2.65 -15.95 0.40
C SER A 228 3.49 -14.76 0.87
N LEU A 229 2.86 -13.72 1.43
CA LEU A 229 3.57 -12.57 2.00
C LEU A 229 4.44 -12.98 3.19
N ALA A 230 3.93 -13.83 4.08
CA ALA A 230 4.69 -14.36 5.21
C ALA A 230 5.90 -15.17 4.75
N THR A 231 5.76 -15.95 3.67
CA THR A 231 6.87 -16.70 3.06
C THR A 231 7.97 -15.76 2.55
N GLU A 232 7.58 -14.67 1.86
CA GLU A 232 8.57 -13.72 1.35
C GLU A 232 9.22 -12.90 2.49
N LYS A 233 8.49 -12.57 3.56
CA LYS A 233 9.05 -11.96 4.77
C LYS A 233 10.07 -12.89 5.45
N TRP A 234 9.70 -14.16 5.58
CA TRP A 234 10.58 -15.17 6.17
C TRP A 234 11.89 -15.32 5.39
N ARG A 235 11.85 -15.27 4.05
CA ARG A 235 13.06 -15.28 3.20
C ARG A 235 14.02 -14.15 3.54
N ILE A 236 13.49 -12.93 3.81
CA ILE A 236 14.33 -11.80 4.22
C ILE A 236 14.99 -12.08 5.57
N ILE A 237 14.21 -12.59 6.54
CA ILE A 237 14.72 -12.94 7.87
C ILE A 237 15.80 -14.02 7.78
N GLU A 238 15.59 -15.08 6.99
CA GLU A 238 16.61 -16.12 6.76
C GLU A 238 17.87 -15.55 6.11
N TYR A 239 17.72 -14.65 5.16
CA TYR A 239 18.85 -14.00 4.49
C TYR A 239 19.69 -13.14 5.46
N GLN A 240 19.03 -12.41 6.37
CA GLN A 240 19.68 -11.55 7.36
C GLN A 240 20.19 -12.33 8.59
N GLY A 241 19.65 -13.48 8.85
CA GLY A 241 19.86 -14.24 10.08
C GLY A 241 18.84 -13.89 11.16
N THR A 242 18.79 -14.71 12.20
CA THR A 242 17.87 -14.57 13.32
C THR A 242 18.61 -14.18 14.60
N PHE A 243 17.98 -13.36 15.44
CA PHE A 243 18.47 -13.05 16.78
C PHE A 243 17.70 -13.84 17.82
N ASP A 244 18.39 -14.24 18.90
CA ASP A 244 17.72 -14.80 20.05
C ASP A 244 16.84 -13.73 20.70
N ARG A 245 15.54 -14.00 20.79
CA ARG A 245 14.54 -13.08 21.34
C ARG A 245 14.84 -12.72 22.79
N ASN A 246 15.49 -13.60 23.55
CA ASN A 246 15.87 -13.35 24.94
C ASN A 246 16.99 -12.29 25.06
N GLN A 247 17.66 -11.98 23.97
CA GLN A 247 18.72 -10.96 23.92
C GLN A 247 18.16 -9.56 23.59
N VAL A 248 16.88 -9.47 23.22
CA VAL A 248 16.22 -8.19 22.87
C VAL A 248 15.47 -7.66 24.07
N ALA A 249 15.92 -6.54 24.62
CA ALA A 249 15.21 -5.88 25.72
C ALA A 249 13.84 -5.35 25.23
N GLN A 250 12.83 -5.39 26.13
CA GLN A 250 11.49 -4.89 25.82
C GLN A 250 11.50 -3.40 25.44
N THR A 251 12.42 -2.63 25.99
CA THR A 251 12.64 -1.22 25.64
C THR A 251 13.00 -1.04 24.16
N ASN A 252 13.79 -1.92 23.58
CA ASN A 252 14.19 -1.84 22.16
C ASN A 252 13.01 -1.97 21.21
N ILE A 253 11.97 -2.73 21.60
CA ILE A 253 10.75 -2.88 20.80
C ILE A 253 10.00 -1.54 20.75
N HIS A 254 9.86 -0.87 21.87
CA HIS A 254 9.20 0.43 21.94
C HIS A 254 9.99 1.51 21.21
N GLU A 255 11.30 1.55 21.39
CA GLU A 255 12.19 2.47 20.67
C GLU A 255 12.13 2.24 19.17
N PHE A 256 12.09 0.99 18.70
CA PHE A 256 11.91 0.65 17.29
C PHE A 256 10.57 1.16 16.74
N GLN A 257 9.47 0.91 17.46
CA GLN A 257 8.14 1.38 17.07
C GLN A 257 8.10 2.91 16.96
N GLN A 258 8.64 3.59 17.98
CA GLN A 258 8.68 5.05 18.03
C GLN A 258 9.56 5.62 16.90
N ALA A 259 10.71 5.02 16.63
CA ALA A 259 11.60 5.46 15.58
C ALA A 259 10.96 5.38 14.17
N ILE A 260 10.06 4.42 13.93
CA ILE A 260 9.27 4.35 12.69
C ILE A 260 8.31 5.52 12.60
N VAL A 261 7.58 5.78 13.69
CA VAL A 261 6.59 6.86 13.77
C VAL A 261 7.25 8.23 13.62
N ASP A 262 8.38 8.44 14.29
CA ASP A 262 9.14 9.70 14.27
C ASP A 262 9.68 10.04 12.87
N LYS A 263 9.97 9.02 12.07
CA LYS A 263 10.39 9.19 10.66
C LYS A 263 9.23 9.43 9.69
N CYS A 264 7.98 9.34 10.16
CA CYS A 264 6.83 9.55 9.31
C CYS A 264 6.61 11.05 9.03
N PRO A 265 6.71 11.50 7.78
CA PRO A 265 6.54 12.91 7.44
C PRO A 265 5.09 13.41 7.58
N TYR A 266 4.13 12.51 7.80
CA TYR A 266 2.70 12.79 7.75
C TYR A 266 2.06 12.97 9.13
N GLY A 267 2.84 13.04 10.21
CA GLY A 267 2.35 13.27 11.57
C GLY A 267 1.45 12.14 12.11
N PHE A 268 1.61 10.91 11.62
CA PHE A 268 0.97 9.74 12.22
C PHE A 268 1.58 9.43 13.58
N ASN A 269 0.79 8.89 14.46
CA ASN A 269 1.23 8.36 15.75
C ASN A 269 0.89 6.88 15.89
N LEU A 270 1.36 6.23 16.96
CA LEU A 270 1.10 4.81 17.20
C LEU A 270 -0.40 4.49 17.29
N GLU A 271 -1.20 5.38 17.84
CA GLU A 271 -2.65 5.20 17.96
C GLU A 271 -3.33 5.20 16.58
N ASP A 272 -2.92 6.11 15.68
CA ASP A 272 -3.39 6.12 14.28
C ASP A 272 -3.08 4.79 13.59
N VAL A 273 -1.88 4.24 13.81
CA VAL A 273 -1.48 2.94 13.25
C VAL A 273 -2.37 1.82 13.77
N TYR A 274 -2.57 1.73 15.10
CA TYR A 274 -3.42 0.69 15.69
C TYR A 274 -4.88 0.81 15.25
N ASN A 275 -5.42 2.01 15.10
CA ASN A 275 -6.80 2.25 14.68
C ASN A 275 -7.05 1.88 13.21
N THR A 276 -6.02 1.85 12.37
CA THR A 276 -6.13 1.46 10.96
C THR A 276 -5.87 -0.02 10.70
N MET A 277 -5.39 -0.78 11.70
CA MET A 277 -5.17 -2.22 11.56
C MET A 277 -6.46 -2.98 11.28
N TYR A 278 -6.38 -4.03 10.45
CA TYR A 278 -7.48 -4.97 10.28
C TYR A 278 -7.70 -5.81 11.54
N HIS A 279 -8.88 -5.70 12.12
CA HIS A 279 -9.31 -6.54 13.23
C HIS A 279 -10.26 -7.61 12.71
N GLU A 280 -9.86 -8.87 12.80
CA GLU A 280 -10.75 -9.99 12.50
C GLU A 280 -11.89 -9.97 13.54
N LYS A 281 -13.16 -9.95 13.08
CA LYS A 281 -14.31 -10.05 13.98
C LYS A 281 -14.24 -11.40 14.67
N SER A 282 -13.83 -11.42 15.93
CA SER A 282 -13.72 -12.65 16.68
C SER A 282 -15.11 -13.29 16.82
N SER A 283 -15.21 -14.55 16.40
CA SER A 283 -16.43 -15.39 16.61
C SER A 283 -16.70 -15.66 18.09
N LEU A 284 -15.78 -15.28 18.97
CA LEU A 284 -15.84 -15.48 20.43
C LEU A 284 -16.74 -14.49 21.16
N THR A 285 -16.95 -13.28 20.62
CA THR A 285 -17.81 -12.26 21.27
C THR A 285 -19.31 -12.58 21.19
N LYS A 286 -19.73 -13.49 20.32
CA LYS A 286 -21.15 -13.91 20.25
C LYS A 286 -21.56 -14.93 21.31
N LYS A 287 -20.62 -15.60 21.99
CA LYS A 287 -20.95 -16.59 23.03
C LYS A 287 -21.07 -16.03 24.44
N CYS A 288 -20.56 -14.83 24.70
CA CYS A 288 -20.64 -14.22 26.05
C CYS A 288 -21.84 -13.29 26.27
N GLN A 289 -22.67 -13.05 25.25
CA GLN A 289 -23.87 -12.21 25.41
C GLN A 289 -25.19 -13.00 25.56
N ASN A 290 -25.12 -14.34 25.55
CA ASN A 290 -26.30 -15.22 25.67
C ASN A 290 -26.22 -16.18 26.88
N ASN A 291 -25.57 -15.75 27.98
CA ASN A 291 -25.69 -16.42 29.29
C ASN A 291 -26.10 -15.41 30.34
#